data_ef9b924aba2f7d9e9b3c1f9675e0af11
#
_entry.id   ef9b924aba2f7d9e9b3c1f9675e0af11
#
_cell.length_a   1.000
_cell.length_b   1.000
_cell.length_c   1.000
_cell.angle_alpha   90.00
_cell.angle_beta   90.00
_cell.angle_gamma   90.00
#
_symmetry.space_group_name_H-M   'P 1'
#
loop_
_entity.id
_entity.type
_entity.pdbx_description
1 polymer ?
#
loop_
_entity_poly.entity_id
_entity_poly.type
_entity_poly.pdbx_seq_one_letter_code
_entity_poly.pdbx_strand_id
1 'polypeptide(L)'
;MTHDGFSASEIWHAPQRLRTVRIWLFLMAALVFTMVVVGGATRLTGSGLSITEWNPIMGALPPLTDAAWAEAFEKYKAIPQYRLVNEGMALADFKFIFWWEWSHRQLGRAIGLVFGMGFLWNVVSGALRGRLAIYVLGLGLLGGAQGTIGWIMVASGLKEGVTAVAPIKLMLHLTMAATIYTLLIMVATRMGKPRGEIAPQSVKRAASLVLFLTLLQIALGALVAGSKAGLVWNTWPFLDGHLVPPAEMLFSVSPLIENFVDNTVLVQFNHRMSAYLLLAVALWHGWQVGRLMPHTSANRRASINVWLIVVQAVIGIITLLYAVPLWLGLLHQASAFIVLGMAAAHRAALVRG
;
A
#
# COMPACT_ATOMS: atom_id res chain seq x y z
N MET A 1 40.79 5.13 -22.14
CA MET A 1 39.91 5.05 -20.98
C MET A 1 38.65 4.33 -21.42
N THR A 2 38.62 3.01 -21.20
CA THR A 2 37.53 2.11 -21.59
C THR A 2 36.38 2.27 -20.60
N HIS A 3 35.25 2.77 -21.09
CA HIS A 3 34.00 2.71 -20.36
C HIS A 3 33.55 1.24 -20.30
N ASP A 4 33.90 0.54 -19.24
CA ASP A 4 33.30 -0.74 -18.88
C ASP A 4 31.84 -0.51 -18.45
N GLY A 5 30.99 -0.41 -19.45
CA GLY A 5 29.57 -0.44 -19.31
C GLY A 5 29.12 -1.86 -18.97
N PHE A 6 29.07 -2.21 -17.67
CA PHE A 6 28.41 -3.43 -17.25
C PHE A 6 26.97 -3.44 -17.79
N SER A 7 26.69 -4.39 -18.67
CA SER A 7 25.35 -4.54 -19.22
C SER A 7 24.38 -4.91 -18.08
N ALA A 8 23.15 -4.45 -18.17
CA ALA A 8 22.10 -4.79 -17.19
C ALA A 8 21.89 -6.31 -17.03
N SER A 9 22.40 -7.12 -17.95
CA SER A 9 22.39 -8.59 -17.94
C SER A 9 23.36 -9.20 -16.93
N GLU A 10 24.51 -8.59 -16.66
CA GLU A 10 25.54 -9.16 -15.76
C GLU A 10 25.16 -9.13 -14.28
N ILE A 11 24.29 -8.22 -13.88
CA ILE A 11 23.79 -8.11 -12.49
C ILE A 11 22.92 -9.32 -12.11
N TRP A 12 22.36 -10.04 -13.10
CA TRP A 12 21.30 -11.04 -12.90
C TRP A 12 21.77 -12.50 -13.15
N HIS A 13 23.06 -12.74 -13.34
CA HIS A 13 23.59 -14.05 -13.75
C HIS A 13 24.34 -14.82 -12.64
N ALA A 14 23.62 -15.30 -11.60
CA ALA A 14 24.15 -16.36 -10.73
C ALA A 14 23.00 -17.29 -10.26
N PRO A 15 22.83 -18.49 -10.83
CA PRO A 15 21.55 -19.22 -10.79
C PRO A 15 21.12 -19.72 -9.39
N GLN A 16 22.03 -20.23 -8.56
CA GLN A 16 21.64 -20.84 -7.27
C GLN A 16 21.65 -19.87 -6.09
N ARG A 17 22.62 -18.97 -6.02
CA ARG A 17 22.76 -18.01 -4.90
C ARG A 17 21.66 -16.95 -4.90
N LEU A 18 21.15 -16.56 -6.07
CA LEU A 18 20.02 -15.61 -6.18
C LEU A 18 18.66 -16.22 -5.79
N ARG A 19 18.55 -17.56 -5.70
CA ARG A 19 17.30 -18.20 -5.29
C ARG A 19 16.93 -17.86 -3.84
N THR A 20 17.90 -17.86 -2.92
CA THR A 20 17.68 -17.49 -1.51
C THR A 20 17.27 -16.04 -1.37
N VAL A 21 17.97 -15.12 -2.06
CA VAL A 21 17.62 -13.69 -2.12
C VAL A 21 16.20 -13.51 -2.65
N ARG A 22 15.86 -14.19 -3.74
CA ARG A 22 14.52 -14.12 -4.34
C ARG A 22 13.43 -14.58 -3.40
N ILE A 23 13.60 -15.72 -2.71
CA ILE A 23 12.64 -16.25 -1.75
C ILE A 23 12.47 -15.26 -0.59
N TRP A 24 13.57 -14.74 -0.06
CA TRP A 24 13.54 -13.74 0.99
C TRP A 24 12.83 -12.45 0.58
N LEU A 25 13.06 -11.94 -0.65
CA LEU A 25 12.34 -10.75 -1.14
C LEU A 25 10.83 -10.99 -1.32
N PHE A 26 10.42 -12.19 -1.74
CA PHE A 26 9.01 -12.55 -1.76
C PHE A 26 8.43 -12.68 -0.34
N LEU A 27 9.18 -13.21 0.62
CA LEU A 27 8.79 -13.21 2.02
C LEU A 27 8.61 -11.77 2.53
N MET A 28 9.54 -10.86 2.21
CA MET A 28 9.41 -9.45 2.56
C MET A 28 8.17 -8.82 1.94
N ALA A 29 7.88 -9.12 0.66
CA ALA A 29 6.65 -8.65 0.02
C ALA A 29 5.39 -9.20 0.70
N ALA A 30 5.37 -10.48 1.10
CA ALA A 30 4.26 -11.07 1.85
C ALA A 30 4.08 -10.41 3.22
N LEU A 31 5.16 -10.11 3.93
CA LEU A 31 5.12 -9.38 5.21
C LEU A 31 4.59 -7.95 5.04
N VAL A 32 5.01 -7.23 3.98
CA VAL A 32 4.45 -5.90 3.66
C VAL A 32 2.98 -5.99 3.32
N PHE A 33 2.55 -6.99 2.56
CA PHE A 33 1.14 -7.26 2.28
C PHE A 33 0.34 -7.48 3.58
N THR A 34 0.83 -8.34 4.47
CA THR A 34 0.21 -8.59 5.79
C THR A 34 0.14 -7.30 6.62
N MET A 35 1.23 -6.50 6.60
CA MET A 35 1.29 -5.21 7.27
C MET A 35 0.21 -4.25 6.78
N VAL A 36 -0.05 -4.21 5.47
CA VAL A 36 -1.11 -3.38 4.88
C VAL A 36 -2.48 -3.85 5.36
N VAL A 37 -2.74 -5.15 5.42
CA VAL A 37 -4.02 -5.69 5.91
C VAL A 37 -4.23 -5.36 7.39
N VAL A 38 -3.20 -5.59 8.23
CA VAL A 38 -3.26 -5.26 9.68
C VAL A 38 -3.42 -3.75 9.88
N GLY A 39 -2.71 -2.92 9.11
CA GLY A 39 -2.86 -1.46 9.15
C GLY A 39 -4.26 -0.99 8.74
N GLY A 40 -4.86 -1.64 7.74
CA GLY A 40 -6.26 -1.43 7.36
C GLY A 40 -7.24 -1.75 8.49
N ALA A 41 -7.03 -2.89 9.18
CA ALA A 41 -7.82 -3.27 10.34
C ALA A 41 -7.65 -2.26 11.48
N THR A 42 -6.42 -1.87 11.80
CA THR A 42 -6.10 -0.84 12.81
C THR A 42 -6.85 0.46 12.52
N ARG A 43 -6.89 0.89 11.25
CA ARG A 43 -7.61 2.09 10.86
C ARG A 43 -9.14 1.93 10.95
N LEU A 44 -9.70 0.84 10.39
CA LEU A 44 -11.14 0.63 10.32
C LEU A 44 -11.78 0.36 11.69
N THR A 45 -11.01 -0.13 12.65
CA THR A 45 -11.42 -0.29 14.05
C THR A 45 -11.20 0.97 14.90
N GLY A 46 -10.71 2.07 14.31
CA GLY A 46 -10.41 3.30 15.04
C GLY A 46 -9.22 3.21 15.99
N SER A 47 -8.37 2.18 15.84
CA SER A 47 -7.30 1.82 16.80
C SER A 47 -6.03 2.65 16.66
N GLY A 48 -5.82 3.36 15.55
CA GLY A 48 -4.52 3.93 15.17
C GLY A 48 -4.02 5.12 15.99
N LEU A 49 -4.71 5.51 17.06
CA LEU A 49 -4.31 6.54 18.04
C LEU A 49 -4.36 6.01 19.48
N SER A 50 -4.51 4.71 19.70
CA SER A 50 -4.61 4.11 21.03
C SER A 50 -3.28 4.10 21.79
N ILE A 51 -2.14 4.11 21.07
CA ILE A 51 -0.80 4.22 21.61
C ILE A 51 -0.23 5.60 21.28
N THR A 52 -0.29 6.50 22.24
CA THR A 52 0.00 7.94 22.06
C THR A 52 1.50 8.27 22.02
N GLU A 53 2.35 7.35 22.46
CA GLU A 53 3.79 7.56 22.57
C GLU A 53 4.57 6.87 21.45
N TRP A 54 5.65 7.52 21.00
CA TRP A 54 6.61 6.92 20.09
C TRP A 54 7.74 6.27 20.90
N ASN A 55 7.60 4.97 21.18
CA ASN A 55 8.58 4.18 21.89
C ASN A 55 9.08 3.02 21.01
N PRO A 56 10.03 3.25 20.07
CA PRO A 56 10.40 2.24 19.07
C PRO A 56 11.02 0.99 19.69
N ILE A 57 11.74 1.10 20.80
CA ILE A 57 12.40 -0.03 21.49
C ILE A 57 11.56 -0.49 22.67
N MET A 58 11.32 0.38 23.67
CA MET A 58 10.61 0.02 24.90
C MET A 58 9.14 -0.35 24.67
N GLY A 59 8.49 0.23 23.64
CA GLY A 59 7.13 -0.15 23.25
C GLY A 59 7.01 -1.52 22.54
N ALA A 60 8.07 -2.32 22.52
CA ALA A 60 8.00 -3.71 22.06
C ALA A 60 7.25 -4.61 23.06
N LEU A 61 7.29 -4.30 24.35
CA LEU A 61 6.52 -5.01 25.36
C LEU A 61 5.15 -4.34 25.56
N PRO A 62 4.06 -5.11 25.59
CA PRO A 62 2.75 -4.57 25.92
C PRO A 62 2.66 -4.31 27.43
N PRO A 63 1.62 -3.60 27.92
CA PRO A 63 1.35 -3.53 29.36
C PRO A 63 1.15 -4.93 29.94
N LEU A 64 1.94 -5.29 30.97
CA LEU A 64 1.93 -6.64 31.56
C LEU A 64 1.18 -6.70 32.89
N THR A 65 0.88 -5.55 33.52
CA THR A 65 0.19 -5.46 34.81
C THR A 65 -1.05 -4.59 34.67
N ASP A 66 -2.01 -4.75 35.62
CA ASP A 66 -3.21 -3.91 35.65
C ASP A 66 -2.87 -2.42 35.84
N ALA A 67 -1.84 -2.12 36.60
CA ALA A 67 -1.35 -0.74 36.78
C ALA A 67 -0.84 -0.17 35.43
N ALA A 68 -0.06 -0.93 34.68
CA ALA A 68 0.43 -0.50 33.38
C ALA A 68 -0.71 -0.34 32.32
N TRP A 69 -1.74 -1.19 32.40
CA TRP A 69 -2.96 -1.02 31.58
C TRP A 69 -3.75 0.23 31.95
N ALA A 70 -3.90 0.51 33.25
CA ALA A 70 -4.54 1.73 33.72
C ALA A 70 -3.78 2.97 33.26
N GLU A 71 -2.45 2.99 33.40
CA GLU A 71 -1.61 4.09 32.89
C GLU A 71 -1.75 4.33 31.39
N ALA A 72 -1.70 3.26 30.57
CA ALA A 72 -1.88 3.36 29.12
C ALA A 72 -3.26 3.92 28.77
N PHE A 73 -4.30 3.52 29.50
CA PHE A 73 -5.65 4.00 29.30
C PHE A 73 -5.81 5.48 29.71
N GLU A 74 -5.21 5.92 30.80
CA GLU A 74 -5.21 7.35 31.19
C GLU A 74 -4.52 8.22 30.13
N LYS A 75 -3.40 7.76 29.53
CA LYS A 75 -2.76 8.46 28.41
C LYS A 75 -3.69 8.56 27.20
N TYR A 76 -4.46 7.51 26.90
CA TYR A 76 -5.45 7.54 25.82
C TYR A 76 -6.62 8.50 26.14
N LYS A 77 -7.10 8.54 27.37
CA LYS A 77 -8.15 9.47 27.81
C LYS A 77 -7.77 10.94 27.63
N ALA A 78 -6.47 11.26 27.63
CA ALA A 78 -5.99 12.62 27.46
C ALA A 78 -6.12 13.16 26.03
N ILE A 79 -6.29 12.30 25.01
CA ILE A 79 -6.37 12.74 23.62
C ILE A 79 -7.79 13.09 23.14
N PRO A 80 -7.93 13.95 22.10
CA PRO A 80 -9.24 14.35 21.58
C PRO A 80 -10.11 13.19 21.07
N GLN A 81 -9.51 12.13 20.51
CA GLN A 81 -10.27 10.98 20.03
C GLN A 81 -11.08 10.33 21.17
N TYR A 82 -10.51 10.18 22.37
CA TYR A 82 -11.28 9.67 23.49
C TYR A 82 -12.38 10.65 23.88
N ARG A 83 -12.02 11.92 24.12
CA ARG A 83 -12.95 12.94 24.65
C ARG A 83 -14.14 13.25 23.73
N LEU A 84 -13.93 13.15 22.39
CA LEU A 84 -14.95 13.56 21.40
C LEU A 84 -15.66 12.38 20.72
N VAL A 85 -15.07 11.17 20.74
CA VAL A 85 -15.61 10.02 19.99
C VAL A 85 -15.84 8.81 20.91
N ASN A 86 -14.93 8.55 21.86
CA ASN A 86 -14.92 7.33 22.67
C ASN A 86 -15.12 7.61 24.16
N GLU A 87 -15.73 8.75 24.51
CA GLU A 87 -16.03 9.10 25.90
C GLU A 87 -16.86 7.99 26.56
N GLY A 88 -16.49 7.58 27.77
CA GLY A 88 -17.13 6.47 28.48
C GLY A 88 -16.68 5.06 28.04
N MET A 89 -15.73 4.93 27.13
CA MET A 89 -15.15 3.64 26.73
C MET A 89 -14.62 2.88 27.97
N ALA A 90 -14.95 1.58 28.05
CA ALA A 90 -14.43 0.72 29.11
C ALA A 90 -12.98 0.29 28.83
N LEU A 91 -12.25 -0.09 29.90
CA LEU A 91 -10.87 -0.61 29.77
C LEU A 91 -10.79 -1.84 28.83
N ALA A 92 -11.82 -2.68 28.79
CA ALA A 92 -11.87 -3.84 27.89
C ALA A 92 -11.87 -3.42 26.42
N ASP A 93 -12.66 -2.40 26.06
CA ASP A 93 -12.73 -1.87 24.69
C ASP A 93 -11.44 -1.15 24.30
N PHE A 94 -10.82 -0.42 25.27
CA PHE A 94 -9.49 0.15 25.08
C PHE A 94 -8.43 -0.93 24.79
N LYS A 95 -8.43 -2.04 25.53
CA LYS A 95 -7.52 -3.16 25.28
C LYS A 95 -7.69 -3.71 23.87
N PHE A 96 -8.92 -3.80 23.34
CA PHE A 96 -9.18 -4.25 21.97
C PHE A 96 -8.52 -3.35 20.94
N ILE A 97 -8.70 -2.02 21.02
CA ILE A 97 -8.08 -1.09 20.07
C ILE A 97 -6.57 -1.01 20.25
N PHE A 98 -6.06 -1.12 21.49
CA PHE A 98 -4.63 -1.18 21.78
C PHE A 98 -3.95 -2.36 21.11
N TRP A 99 -4.54 -3.56 21.16
CA TRP A 99 -3.94 -4.75 20.57
C TRP A 99 -3.83 -4.66 19.04
N TRP A 100 -4.77 -4.03 18.34
CA TRP A 100 -4.65 -3.77 16.90
C TRP A 100 -3.47 -2.87 16.58
N GLU A 101 -3.33 -1.75 17.27
CA GLU A 101 -2.22 -0.83 17.03
C GLU A 101 -0.88 -1.43 17.45
N TRP A 102 -0.82 -2.10 18.59
CA TRP A 102 0.38 -2.78 19.06
C TRP A 102 0.82 -3.87 18.07
N SER A 103 -0.08 -4.70 17.57
CA SER A 103 0.20 -5.73 16.57
C SER A 103 0.75 -5.14 15.28
N HIS A 104 0.17 -4.02 14.81
CA HIS A 104 0.68 -3.29 13.65
C HIS A 104 2.12 -2.80 13.88
N ARG A 105 2.39 -2.20 15.03
CA ARG A 105 3.75 -1.72 15.41
C ARG A 105 4.74 -2.89 15.55
N GLN A 106 4.32 -4.03 16.13
CA GLN A 106 5.16 -5.21 16.26
C GLN A 106 5.49 -5.84 14.92
N LEU A 107 4.52 -5.93 14.03
CA LEU A 107 4.77 -6.42 12.67
C LEU A 107 5.78 -5.52 11.95
N GLY A 108 5.73 -4.19 12.15
CA GLY A 108 6.73 -3.27 11.62
C GLY A 108 8.14 -3.55 12.14
N ARG A 109 8.29 -3.81 13.46
CA ARG A 109 9.57 -4.21 14.06
C ARG A 109 10.06 -5.55 13.49
N ALA A 110 9.17 -6.53 13.37
CA ALA A 110 9.49 -7.84 12.81
C ALA A 110 9.96 -7.74 11.35
N ILE A 111 9.31 -6.92 10.52
CA ILE A 111 9.72 -6.64 9.14
C ILE A 111 11.15 -6.07 9.11
N GLY A 112 11.45 -5.10 9.97
CA GLY A 112 12.79 -4.51 10.08
C GLY A 112 13.85 -5.54 10.47
N LEU A 113 13.56 -6.40 11.45
CA LEU A 113 14.45 -7.47 11.89
C LEU A 113 14.67 -8.52 10.80
N VAL A 114 13.60 -9.03 10.17
CA VAL A 114 13.69 -10.01 9.08
C VAL A 114 14.44 -9.43 7.87
N PHE A 115 14.23 -8.13 7.58
CA PHE A 115 15.00 -7.45 6.55
C PHE A 115 16.49 -7.37 6.92
N GLY A 116 16.83 -6.87 8.10
CA GLY A 116 18.21 -6.68 8.55
C GLY A 116 18.99 -8.00 8.61
N MET A 117 18.40 -9.03 9.24
CA MET A 117 19.02 -10.36 9.32
C MET A 117 19.17 -10.99 7.93
N GLY A 118 18.14 -10.93 7.09
CA GLY A 118 18.19 -11.49 5.74
C GLY A 118 19.16 -10.73 4.84
N PHE A 119 19.24 -9.41 4.93
CA PHE A 119 20.23 -8.61 4.21
C PHE A 119 21.65 -8.99 4.62
N LEU A 120 21.95 -8.99 5.92
CA LEU A 120 23.25 -9.34 6.45
C LEU A 120 23.68 -10.76 6.03
N TRP A 121 22.78 -11.73 6.19
CA TRP A 121 23.04 -13.11 5.76
C TRP A 121 23.38 -13.20 4.27
N ASN A 122 22.60 -12.54 3.40
CA ASN A 122 22.83 -12.59 1.96
C ASN A 122 24.09 -11.84 1.53
N VAL A 123 24.52 -10.81 2.26
CA VAL A 123 25.81 -10.13 2.05
C VAL A 123 26.97 -11.02 2.49
N VAL A 124 26.94 -11.56 3.70
CA VAL A 124 28.01 -12.42 4.25
C VAL A 124 28.17 -13.71 3.44
N SER A 125 27.07 -14.34 3.03
CA SER A 125 27.09 -15.52 2.14
C SER A 125 27.53 -15.21 0.71
N GLY A 126 27.68 -13.92 0.36
CA GLY A 126 28.07 -13.45 -0.96
C GLY A 126 26.98 -13.63 -2.03
N ALA A 127 25.71 -13.82 -1.61
CA ALA A 127 24.57 -13.85 -2.53
C ALA A 127 24.19 -12.44 -3.00
N LEU A 128 24.32 -11.43 -2.13
CA LEU A 128 24.17 -10.02 -2.46
C LEU A 128 25.55 -9.35 -2.57
N ARG A 129 25.88 -8.85 -3.77
CA ARG A 129 27.14 -8.16 -4.04
C ARG A 129 26.95 -6.95 -4.96
N GLY A 130 27.89 -6.02 -4.93
CA GLY A 130 27.97 -4.88 -5.85
C GLY A 130 26.67 -4.06 -5.90
N ARG A 131 26.27 -3.66 -7.09
CA ARG A 131 25.08 -2.80 -7.31
C ARG A 131 23.77 -3.41 -6.77
N LEU A 132 23.63 -4.74 -6.81
CA LEU A 132 22.44 -5.41 -6.29
C LEU A 132 22.32 -5.24 -4.77
N ALA A 133 23.43 -5.36 -4.03
CA ALA A 133 23.44 -5.13 -2.58
C ALA A 133 23.05 -3.68 -2.25
N ILE A 134 23.57 -2.70 -2.99
CA ILE A 134 23.22 -1.27 -2.82
C ILE A 134 21.73 -1.04 -3.11
N TYR A 135 21.21 -1.66 -4.17
CA TYR A 135 19.79 -1.53 -4.52
C TYR A 135 18.88 -2.11 -3.43
N VAL A 136 19.21 -3.29 -2.92
CA VAL A 136 18.44 -3.93 -1.85
C VAL A 136 18.59 -3.17 -0.53
N LEU A 137 19.78 -2.62 -0.21
CA LEU A 137 19.94 -1.71 0.93
C LEU A 137 19.03 -0.49 0.81
N GLY A 138 18.92 0.10 -0.40
CA GLY A 138 17.99 1.19 -0.68
C GLY A 138 16.54 0.85 -0.35
N LEU A 139 16.10 -0.40 -0.61
CA LEU A 139 14.76 -0.86 -0.21
C LEU A 139 14.61 -0.88 1.33
N GLY A 140 15.66 -1.28 2.05
CA GLY A 140 15.68 -1.23 3.52
C GLY A 140 15.58 0.20 4.06
N LEU A 141 16.30 1.16 3.43
CA LEU A 141 16.23 2.58 3.80
C LEU A 141 14.83 3.16 3.54
N LEU A 142 14.17 2.77 2.44
CA LEU A 142 12.77 3.11 2.21
C LEU A 142 11.85 2.53 3.30
N GLY A 143 12.15 1.31 3.78
CA GLY A 143 11.45 0.72 4.93
C GLY A 143 11.62 1.54 6.21
N GLY A 144 12.82 2.06 6.47
CA GLY A 144 13.09 2.98 7.58
C GLY A 144 12.29 4.30 7.44
N ALA A 145 12.31 4.90 6.25
CA ALA A 145 11.53 6.09 5.93
C ALA A 145 10.02 5.86 6.09
N GLN A 146 9.52 4.66 5.74
CA GLN A 146 8.14 4.25 5.95
C GLN A 146 7.73 4.32 7.43
N GLY A 147 8.61 3.88 8.34
CA GLY A 147 8.38 3.98 9.78
C GLY A 147 8.28 5.43 10.25
N THR A 148 9.16 6.31 9.75
CA THR A 148 9.14 7.75 10.04
C THR A 148 7.87 8.43 9.52
N ILE A 149 7.44 8.11 8.29
CA ILE A 149 6.18 8.63 7.72
C ILE A 149 4.99 8.16 8.56
N GLY A 150 5.00 6.89 9.02
CA GLY A 150 3.96 6.36 9.91
C GLY A 150 3.89 7.11 11.25
N TRP A 151 5.03 7.43 11.84
CA TRP A 151 5.07 8.25 13.06
C TRP A 151 4.53 9.66 12.83
N ILE A 152 4.96 10.35 11.78
CA ILE A 152 4.46 11.67 11.40
C ILE A 152 2.94 11.64 11.15
N MET A 153 2.44 10.52 10.59
CA MET A 153 1.00 10.32 10.38
C MET A 153 0.26 10.24 11.72
N VAL A 154 0.69 9.39 12.66
CA VAL A 154 0.08 9.25 13.99
C VAL A 154 0.13 10.58 14.74
N ALA A 155 1.28 11.26 14.78
CA ALA A 155 1.44 12.57 15.41
C ALA A 155 0.45 13.63 14.88
N SER A 156 -0.03 13.50 13.64
CA SER A 156 -1.04 14.43 13.09
C SER A 156 -2.43 14.24 13.69
N GLY A 157 -2.75 13.04 14.18
CA GLY A 157 -4.04 12.71 14.79
C GLY A 157 -4.10 13.00 16.30
N LEU A 158 -2.96 13.30 16.92
CA LEU A 158 -2.87 13.60 18.35
C LEU A 158 -2.98 15.09 18.69
N LYS A 159 -3.24 15.94 17.68
CA LYS A 159 -3.40 17.39 17.87
C LYS A 159 -4.75 17.73 18.50
N GLU A 160 -4.80 18.86 19.23
CA GLU A 160 -6.06 19.34 19.84
C GLU A 160 -7.15 19.53 18.77
N GLY A 161 -8.36 19.09 19.09
CA GLY A 161 -9.52 19.13 18.19
C GLY A 161 -9.53 18.09 17.06
N VAL A 162 -8.49 17.25 16.93
CA VAL A 162 -8.38 16.24 15.85
C VAL A 162 -8.68 14.84 16.39
N THR A 163 -9.53 14.08 15.70
CA THR A 163 -9.96 12.73 16.12
C THR A 163 -9.44 11.60 15.22
N ALA A 164 -8.72 11.94 14.14
CA ALA A 164 -8.17 11.00 13.18
C ALA A 164 -6.89 11.54 12.55
N VAL A 165 -6.09 10.67 11.93
CA VAL A 165 -4.89 11.07 11.19
C VAL A 165 -5.26 11.87 9.93
N ALA A 166 -4.41 12.82 9.52
CA ALA A 166 -4.63 13.63 8.32
C ALA A 166 -4.68 12.74 7.04
N PRO A 167 -5.70 12.91 6.16
CA PRO A 167 -5.89 12.09 4.95
C PRO A 167 -4.66 12.05 4.04
N ILE A 168 -4.01 13.19 3.82
CA ILE A 168 -2.79 13.28 3.01
C ILE A 168 -1.63 12.45 3.59
N LYS A 169 -1.49 12.39 4.92
CA LYS A 169 -0.43 11.61 5.57
C LYS A 169 -0.70 10.11 5.50
N LEU A 170 -1.97 9.70 5.62
CA LEU A 170 -2.39 8.33 5.36
C LEU A 170 -2.10 7.92 3.92
N MET A 171 -2.42 8.79 2.95
CA MET A 171 -2.14 8.56 1.54
C MET A 171 -0.63 8.39 1.29
N LEU A 172 0.21 9.26 1.83
CA LEU A 172 1.67 9.15 1.70
C LEU A 172 2.20 7.86 2.31
N HIS A 173 1.73 7.48 3.50
CA HIS A 173 2.13 6.26 4.18
C HIS A 173 1.74 5.00 3.39
N LEU A 174 0.50 4.89 2.91
CA LEU A 174 0.04 3.74 2.13
C LEU A 174 0.71 3.68 0.74
N THR A 175 0.90 4.82 0.08
CA THR A 175 1.56 4.89 -1.24
C THR A 175 3.04 4.50 -1.15
N MET A 176 3.74 4.89 -0.08
CA MET A 176 5.12 4.44 0.16
C MET A 176 5.17 2.93 0.39
N ALA A 177 4.26 2.37 1.19
CA ALA A 177 4.16 0.91 1.38
C ALA A 177 3.89 0.18 0.06
N ALA A 178 2.98 0.69 -0.77
CA ALA A 178 2.68 0.16 -2.11
C ALA A 178 3.90 0.22 -3.04
N THR A 179 4.68 1.29 -2.96
CA THR A 179 5.92 1.46 -3.73
C THR A 179 6.98 0.44 -3.29
N ILE A 180 7.21 0.28 -1.99
CA ILE A 180 8.14 -0.73 -1.45
C ILE A 180 7.72 -2.14 -1.89
N TYR A 181 6.43 -2.47 -1.74
CA TYR A 181 5.87 -3.75 -2.19
C TYR A 181 6.11 -3.98 -3.70
N THR A 182 5.82 -2.98 -4.52
CA THR A 182 6.06 -3.01 -5.97
C THR A 182 7.52 -3.31 -6.30
N LEU A 183 8.45 -2.60 -5.67
CA LEU A 183 9.88 -2.77 -5.92
C LEU A 183 10.39 -4.16 -5.47
N LEU A 184 9.93 -4.67 -4.31
CA LEU A 184 10.23 -6.02 -3.85
C LEU A 184 9.77 -7.08 -4.87
N ILE A 185 8.53 -7.01 -5.35
CA ILE A 185 7.97 -7.91 -6.36
C ILE A 185 8.75 -7.81 -7.67
N MET A 186 9.07 -6.59 -8.14
CA MET A 186 9.79 -6.39 -9.40
C MET A 186 11.19 -6.99 -9.35
N VAL A 187 11.94 -6.74 -8.28
CA VAL A 187 13.31 -7.28 -8.11
C VAL A 187 13.27 -8.81 -8.00
N ALA A 188 12.40 -9.36 -7.16
CA ALA A 188 12.25 -10.81 -7.01
C ALA A 188 11.82 -11.51 -8.32
N THR A 189 10.93 -10.88 -9.09
CA THR A 189 10.49 -11.41 -10.40
C THR A 189 11.64 -11.43 -11.40
N ARG A 190 12.45 -10.36 -11.48
CA ARG A 190 13.62 -10.29 -12.38
C ARG A 190 14.63 -11.35 -12.08
N MET A 191 14.92 -11.63 -10.82
CA MET A 191 15.86 -12.69 -10.41
C MET A 191 15.44 -14.10 -10.86
N GLY A 192 14.15 -14.34 -11.04
CA GLY A 192 13.62 -15.64 -11.47
C GLY A 192 13.52 -15.81 -12.99
N LYS A 193 13.71 -14.74 -13.76
CA LYS A 193 13.63 -14.74 -15.22
C LYS A 193 14.80 -13.96 -15.83
N PRO A 194 16.02 -14.53 -15.83
CA PRO A 194 17.23 -13.82 -16.28
C PRO A 194 17.10 -13.29 -17.72
N ARG A 195 16.47 -14.06 -18.62
CA ARG A 195 16.24 -13.64 -20.01
C ARG A 195 14.95 -12.82 -20.19
N GLY A 196 13.98 -12.93 -19.24
CA GLY A 196 12.69 -12.28 -19.34
C GLY A 196 11.89 -12.70 -20.59
N GLU A 197 10.82 -11.98 -20.89
CA GLU A 197 10.06 -12.14 -22.14
C GLU A 197 10.29 -10.90 -23.00
N ILE A 198 10.88 -11.11 -24.19
CA ILE A 198 11.10 -10.04 -25.15
C ILE A 198 9.73 -9.50 -25.60
N ALA A 199 9.52 -8.22 -25.39
CA ALA A 199 8.25 -7.57 -25.72
C ALA A 199 8.47 -6.27 -26.49
N PRO A 200 7.55 -5.94 -27.42
CA PRO A 200 7.54 -4.65 -28.08
C PRO A 200 7.54 -3.49 -27.07
N GLN A 201 8.16 -2.37 -27.44
CA GLN A 201 8.25 -1.20 -26.56
C GLN A 201 6.86 -0.63 -26.20
N SER A 202 5.88 -0.73 -27.14
CA SER A 202 4.50 -0.34 -26.90
C SER A 202 3.86 -1.14 -25.75
N VAL A 203 4.02 -2.47 -25.75
CA VAL A 203 3.53 -3.37 -24.69
C VAL A 203 4.15 -3.02 -23.33
N LYS A 204 5.45 -2.74 -23.32
CA LYS A 204 6.15 -2.36 -22.07
C LYS A 204 5.69 -1.00 -21.53
N ARG A 205 5.47 -0.01 -22.40
CA ARG A 205 4.94 1.29 -22.02
C ARG A 205 3.52 1.16 -21.46
N ALA A 206 2.67 0.38 -22.11
CA ALA A 206 1.31 0.10 -21.64
C ALA A 206 1.30 -0.63 -20.28
N ALA A 207 2.16 -1.65 -20.09
CA ALA A 207 2.32 -2.31 -18.80
C ALA A 207 2.82 -1.36 -17.70
N SER A 208 3.70 -0.41 -18.04
CA SER A 208 4.14 0.62 -17.09
C SER A 208 3.01 1.59 -16.75
N LEU A 209 2.16 1.94 -17.71
CA LEU A 209 1.00 2.80 -17.48
C LEU A 209 -0.03 2.11 -16.57
N VAL A 210 -0.34 0.83 -16.81
CA VAL A 210 -1.22 0.05 -15.92
C VAL A 210 -0.67 0.02 -14.49
N LEU A 211 0.62 -0.23 -14.30
CA LEU A 211 1.27 -0.23 -12.99
C LEU A 211 1.19 1.14 -12.31
N PHE A 212 1.48 2.22 -13.05
CA PHE A 212 1.38 3.59 -12.55
C PHE A 212 -0.04 3.94 -12.11
N LEU A 213 -1.04 3.64 -12.97
CA LEU A 213 -2.45 3.90 -12.66
C LEU A 213 -2.94 3.06 -11.47
N THR A 214 -2.41 1.84 -11.28
CA THR A 214 -2.72 1.03 -10.09
C THR A 214 -2.18 1.68 -8.81
N LEU A 215 -0.95 2.21 -8.84
CA LEU A 215 -0.37 2.95 -7.71
C LEU A 215 -1.15 4.24 -7.44
N LEU A 216 -1.50 4.99 -8.48
CA LEU A 216 -2.34 6.20 -8.37
C LEU A 216 -3.70 5.88 -7.76
N GLN A 217 -4.33 4.78 -8.21
CA GLN A 217 -5.63 4.32 -7.70
C GLN A 217 -5.56 3.98 -6.20
N ILE A 218 -4.47 3.37 -5.73
CA ILE A 218 -4.24 3.10 -4.30
C ILE A 218 -4.06 4.41 -3.53
N ALA A 219 -3.33 5.39 -4.08
CA ALA A 219 -3.14 6.70 -3.46
C ALA A 219 -4.48 7.45 -3.30
N LEU A 220 -5.29 7.49 -4.37
CA LEU A 220 -6.63 8.11 -4.34
C LEU A 220 -7.57 7.36 -3.39
N GLY A 221 -7.51 6.01 -3.35
CA GLY A 221 -8.25 5.20 -2.40
C GLY A 221 -7.86 5.46 -0.94
N ALA A 222 -6.59 5.78 -0.68
CA ALA A 222 -6.13 6.17 0.65
C ALA A 222 -6.72 7.53 1.08
N LEU A 223 -6.90 8.47 0.15
CA LEU A 223 -7.60 9.73 0.42
C LEU A 223 -9.09 9.50 0.74
N VAL A 224 -9.78 8.66 -0.07
CA VAL A 224 -11.18 8.26 0.22
C VAL A 224 -11.27 7.63 1.61
N ALA A 225 -10.32 6.76 1.95
CA ALA A 225 -10.26 6.14 3.25
C ALA A 225 -9.99 7.16 4.36
N GLY A 226 -9.02 8.06 4.20
CA GLY A 226 -8.61 9.08 5.17
C GLY A 226 -9.73 10.09 5.47
N SER A 227 -10.39 10.60 4.43
CA SER A 227 -11.49 11.56 4.54
C SER A 227 -12.84 10.91 4.93
N LYS A 228 -12.89 9.56 5.06
CA LYS A 228 -14.14 8.79 5.28
C LYS A 228 -15.21 9.03 4.21
N ALA A 229 -14.85 9.46 3.01
CA ALA A 229 -15.77 9.81 1.93
C ALA A 229 -16.69 8.64 1.54
N GLY A 230 -16.23 7.40 1.66
CA GLY A 230 -17.04 6.20 1.43
C GLY A 230 -18.17 5.98 2.43
N LEU A 231 -18.20 6.68 3.56
CA LEU A 231 -19.31 6.67 4.51
C LEU A 231 -20.35 7.79 4.26
N VAL A 232 -19.98 8.80 3.45
CA VAL A 232 -20.83 9.95 3.14
C VAL A 232 -21.59 9.74 1.83
N TRP A 233 -20.89 9.28 0.78
CA TRP A 233 -21.43 9.16 -0.58
C TRP A 233 -21.53 7.70 -0.99
N ASN A 234 -22.61 7.01 -0.62
CA ASN A 234 -22.77 5.54 -0.76
C ASN A 234 -23.56 5.12 -2.00
N THR A 235 -23.73 5.99 -2.98
CA THR A 235 -24.47 5.68 -4.22
C THR A 235 -23.54 5.34 -5.38
N TRP A 236 -24.01 4.50 -6.31
CA TRP A 236 -23.31 4.14 -7.55
C TRP A 236 -24.36 3.77 -8.63
N PRO A 237 -24.19 4.13 -9.91
CA PRO A 237 -23.06 4.83 -10.52
C PRO A 237 -23.01 6.35 -10.23
N PHE A 238 -24.13 6.93 -9.85
CA PHE A 238 -24.23 8.35 -9.54
C PHE A 238 -23.61 8.69 -8.17
N LEU A 239 -23.07 9.89 -8.05
CA LEU A 239 -22.60 10.46 -6.80
C LEU A 239 -23.63 11.54 -6.39
N ASP A 240 -24.46 11.23 -5.41
CA ASP A 240 -25.56 12.11 -4.97
C ASP A 240 -26.46 12.57 -6.15
N GLY A 241 -26.86 11.63 -6.99
CA GLY A 241 -27.72 11.90 -8.16
C GLY A 241 -26.98 12.43 -9.40
N HIS A 242 -25.69 12.76 -9.30
CA HIS A 242 -24.90 13.33 -10.38
C HIS A 242 -23.91 12.33 -10.97
N LEU A 243 -23.82 12.21 -12.30
CA LEU A 243 -22.74 11.48 -12.97
C LEU A 243 -21.41 12.25 -12.82
N VAL A 244 -21.47 13.57 -13.03
CA VAL A 244 -20.39 14.52 -12.71
C VAL A 244 -20.98 15.56 -11.76
N PRO A 245 -20.54 15.62 -10.49
CA PRO A 245 -21.01 16.61 -9.54
C PRO A 245 -20.74 18.04 -10.04
N PRO A 246 -21.62 19.02 -9.72
CA PRO A 246 -21.41 20.41 -10.09
C PRO A 246 -20.15 21.00 -9.44
N ALA A 247 -19.60 22.06 -10.06
CA ALA A 247 -18.36 22.69 -9.63
C ALA A 247 -18.39 23.19 -8.17
N GLU A 248 -19.54 23.65 -7.73
CA GLU A 248 -19.78 24.15 -6.37
C GLU A 248 -19.60 23.04 -5.32
N MET A 249 -19.92 21.78 -5.66
CA MET A 249 -19.69 20.63 -4.79
C MET A 249 -18.23 20.16 -4.86
N LEU A 250 -17.65 20.16 -6.07
CA LEU A 250 -16.28 19.68 -6.30
C LEU A 250 -15.22 20.62 -5.70
N PHE A 251 -15.52 21.93 -5.59
CA PHE A 251 -14.58 22.97 -5.17
C PHE A 251 -15.15 23.82 -4.03
N SER A 252 -15.79 23.19 -3.06
CA SER A 252 -16.45 23.85 -1.92
C SER A 252 -15.50 24.27 -0.80
N VAL A 253 -14.24 23.81 -0.81
CA VAL A 253 -13.23 24.06 0.24
C VAL A 253 -12.24 25.14 -0.22
N SER A 254 -11.82 26.02 0.67
CA SER A 254 -10.82 27.04 0.43
C SER A 254 -9.60 26.82 1.34
N PRO A 255 -8.36 26.97 0.84
CA PRO A 255 -7.95 27.26 -0.54
C PRO A 255 -8.23 26.09 -1.51
N LEU A 256 -8.26 26.40 -2.82
CA LEU A 256 -8.66 25.46 -3.89
C LEU A 256 -7.92 24.11 -3.82
N ILE A 257 -6.64 24.10 -3.45
CA ILE A 257 -5.81 22.90 -3.38
C ILE A 257 -6.29 21.89 -2.32
N GLU A 258 -6.95 22.34 -1.26
CA GLU A 258 -7.44 21.49 -0.19
C GLU A 258 -8.59 20.58 -0.66
N ASN A 259 -9.31 20.97 -1.73
CA ASN A 259 -10.35 20.10 -2.29
C ASN A 259 -9.81 18.73 -2.76
N PHE A 260 -8.56 18.66 -3.20
CA PHE A 260 -7.96 17.40 -3.66
C PHE A 260 -7.67 16.40 -2.54
N VAL A 261 -7.70 16.82 -1.28
CA VAL A 261 -7.36 15.97 -0.12
C VAL A 261 -8.45 15.92 0.95
N ASP A 262 -9.23 16.99 1.13
CA ASP A 262 -10.18 17.13 2.23
C ASP A 262 -11.65 17.23 1.76
N ASN A 263 -11.92 17.59 0.49
CA ASN A 263 -13.27 17.58 -0.05
C ASN A 263 -13.69 16.14 -0.39
N THR A 264 -14.60 15.57 0.39
CA THR A 264 -15.07 14.19 0.24
C THR A 264 -15.71 13.89 -1.12
N VAL A 265 -16.36 14.89 -1.75
CA VAL A 265 -16.94 14.76 -3.09
C VAL A 265 -15.86 14.59 -4.13
N LEU A 266 -14.90 15.53 -4.19
CA LEU A 266 -13.83 15.51 -5.20
C LEU A 266 -12.89 14.30 -5.02
N VAL A 267 -12.54 13.98 -3.79
CA VAL A 267 -11.69 12.82 -3.47
C VAL A 267 -12.35 11.52 -3.96
N GLN A 268 -13.64 11.34 -3.69
CA GLN A 268 -14.34 10.15 -4.14
C GLN A 268 -14.56 10.14 -5.67
N PHE A 269 -14.89 11.29 -6.26
CA PHE A 269 -15.02 11.44 -7.71
C PHE A 269 -13.72 11.07 -8.43
N ASN A 270 -12.58 11.61 -7.98
CA ASN A 270 -11.28 11.30 -8.56
C ASN A 270 -10.95 9.81 -8.46
N HIS A 271 -11.24 9.17 -7.34
CA HIS A 271 -11.03 7.73 -7.17
C HIS A 271 -11.87 6.90 -8.15
N ARG A 272 -13.15 7.26 -8.38
CA ARG A 272 -14.02 6.59 -9.35
C ARG A 272 -13.54 6.79 -10.79
N MET A 273 -13.21 8.02 -11.18
CA MET A 273 -12.73 8.33 -12.54
C MET A 273 -11.39 7.64 -12.84
N SER A 274 -10.48 7.63 -11.88
CA SER A 274 -9.22 6.90 -12.00
C SER A 274 -9.44 5.38 -12.12
N ALA A 275 -10.43 4.80 -11.45
CA ALA A 275 -10.78 3.39 -11.58
C ALA A 275 -11.28 3.05 -12.99
N TYR A 276 -12.15 3.88 -13.57
CA TYR A 276 -12.63 3.70 -14.94
C TYR A 276 -11.49 3.83 -15.97
N LEU A 277 -10.59 4.80 -15.77
CA LEU A 277 -9.41 4.96 -16.61
C LEU A 277 -8.48 3.74 -16.51
N LEU A 278 -8.20 3.27 -15.27
CA LEU A 278 -7.37 2.08 -15.06
C LEU A 278 -7.96 0.85 -15.75
N LEU A 279 -9.27 0.64 -15.63
CA LEU A 279 -9.96 -0.48 -16.29
C LEU A 279 -9.85 -0.38 -17.82
N ALA A 280 -10.12 0.79 -18.40
CA ALA A 280 -10.03 1.02 -19.85
C ALA A 280 -8.62 0.76 -20.38
N VAL A 281 -7.59 1.28 -19.68
CA VAL A 281 -6.18 1.08 -20.06
C VAL A 281 -5.76 -0.39 -19.89
N ALA A 282 -6.24 -1.07 -18.84
CA ALA A 282 -5.95 -2.48 -18.62
C ALA A 282 -6.58 -3.38 -19.70
N LEU A 283 -7.82 -3.11 -20.10
CA LEU A 283 -8.50 -3.80 -21.22
C LEU A 283 -7.76 -3.59 -22.52
N TRP A 284 -7.39 -2.36 -22.84
CA TRP A 284 -6.60 -2.04 -24.03
C TRP A 284 -5.25 -2.74 -23.99
N HIS A 285 -4.55 -2.74 -22.86
CA HIS A 285 -3.27 -3.44 -22.72
C HIS A 285 -3.43 -4.96 -22.90
N GLY A 286 -4.45 -5.57 -22.28
CA GLY A 286 -4.76 -6.99 -22.43
C GLY A 286 -5.01 -7.37 -23.89
N TRP A 287 -5.81 -6.57 -24.62
CA TRP A 287 -6.05 -6.74 -26.05
C TRP A 287 -4.75 -6.60 -26.87
N GLN A 288 -3.93 -5.59 -26.60
CA GLN A 288 -2.65 -5.37 -27.28
C GLN A 288 -1.70 -6.57 -27.10
N VAL A 289 -1.58 -7.09 -25.85
CA VAL A 289 -0.72 -8.26 -25.56
C VAL A 289 -1.28 -9.51 -26.23
N GLY A 290 -2.61 -9.69 -26.23
CA GLY A 290 -3.26 -10.80 -26.94
C GLY A 290 -2.97 -10.83 -28.43
N ARG A 291 -2.88 -9.65 -29.06
CA ARG A 291 -2.56 -9.53 -30.50
C ARG A 291 -1.07 -9.68 -30.82
N LEU A 292 -0.20 -9.07 -30.03
CA LEU A 292 1.24 -8.99 -30.32
C LEU A 292 2.06 -10.14 -29.73
N MET A 293 1.54 -10.81 -28.70
CA MET A 293 2.22 -11.88 -27.97
C MET A 293 1.25 -13.04 -27.63
N PRO A 294 0.51 -13.58 -28.63
CA PRO A 294 -0.45 -14.65 -28.39
C PRO A 294 0.25 -15.89 -27.81
N HIS A 295 -0.46 -16.67 -27.00
CA HIS A 295 0.01 -17.93 -26.41
C HIS A 295 1.27 -17.82 -25.52
N THR A 296 1.67 -16.61 -25.11
CA THR A 296 2.80 -16.36 -24.22
C THR A 296 2.36 -16.29 -22.75
N SER A 297 3.33 -16.44 -21.83
CA SER A 297 3.03 -16.19 -20.42
C SER A 297 2.80 -14.69 -20.14
N ALA A 298 3.26 -13.78 -21.01
CA ALA A 298 2.88 -12.38 -20.97
C ALA A 298 1.37 -12.17 -21.18
N ASN A 299 0.80 -12.84 -22.22
CA ASN A 299 -0.63 -12.78 -22.48
C ASN A 299 -1.45 -13.29 -21.30
N ARG A 300 -1.08 -14.46 -20.74
CA ARG A 300 -1.76 -15.00 -19.56
C ARG A 300 -1.73 -14.04 -18.37
N ARG A 301 -0.57 -13.42 -18.08
CA ARG A 301 -0.46 -12.46 -16.96
C ARG A 301 -1.26 -11.18 -17.20
N ALA A 302 -1.25 -10.66 -18.44
CA ALA A 302 -2.07 -9.50 -18.80
C ALA A 302 -3.56 -9.79 -18.61
N SER A 303 -4.05 -10.95 -19.07
CA SER A 303 -5.45 -11.39 -18.91
C SER A 303 -5.82 -11.54 -17.44
N ILE A 304 -4.97 -12.18 -16.63
CA ILE A 304 -5.20 -12.31 -15.17
C ILE A 304 -5.29 -10.93 -14.52
N ASN A 305 -4.40 -9.99 -14.91
CA ASN A 305 -4.42 -8.64 -14.34
C ASN A 305 -5.72 -7.89 -14.69
N VAL A 306 -6.22 -8.01 -15.92
CA VAL A 306 -7.52 -7.46 -16.32
C VAL A 306 -8.64 -8.01 -15.45
N TRP A 307 -8.72 -9.33 -15.27
CA TRP A 307 -9.75 -9.97 -14.44
C TRP A 307 -9.65 -9.53 -12.97
N LEU A 308 -8.44 -9.42 -12.43
CA LEU A 308 -8.24 -8.92 -11.06
C LEU A 308 -8.71 -7.48 -10.91
N ILE A 309 -8.49 -6.61 -11.91
CA ILE A 309 -8.97 -5.22 -11.90
C ILE A 309 -10.51 -5.18 -11.98
N VAL A 310 -11.14 -6.02 -12.81
CA VAL A 310 -12.61 -6.13 -12.85
C VAL A 310 -13.16 -6.55 -11.50
N VAL A 311 -12.62 -7.62 -10.91
CA VAL A 311 -13.04 -8.11 -9.59
C VAL A 311 -12.83 -7.03 -8.53
N GLN A 312 -11.70 -6.32 -8.57
CA GLN A 312 -11.39 -5.21 -7.66
C GLN A 312 -12.42 -4.07 -7.76
N ALA A 313 -12.85 -3.73 -8.98
CA ALA A 313 -13.88 -2.72 -9.19
C ALA A 313 -15.23 -3.15 -8.59
N VAL A 314 -15.62 -4.41 -8.80
CA VAL A 314 -16.86 -4.98 -8.22
C VAL A 314 -16.80 -4.98 -6.69
N ILE A 315 -15.70 -5.43 -6.10
CA ILE A 315 -15.50 -5.38 -4.64
C ILE A 315 -15.61 -3.93 -4.14
N GLY A 316 -15.02 -2.96 -4.86
CA GLY A 316 -15.09 -1.54 -4.50
C GLY A 316 -16.51 -0.98 -4.51
N ILE A 317 -17.28 -1.31 -5.55
CA ILE A 317 -18.70 -0.91 -5.65
C ILE A 317 -19.52 -1.52 -4.50
N ILE A 318 -19.35 -2.81 -4.24
CA ILE A 318 -20.02 -3.50 -3.13
C ILE A 318 -19.63 -2.87 -1.79
N THR A 319 -18.32 -2.62 -1.57
CA THR A 319 -17.83 -1.98 -0.34
C THR A 319 -18.49 -0.63 -0.12
N LEU A 320 -18.64 0.17 -1.18
CA LEU A 320 -19.27 1.48 -1.13
C LEU A 320 -20.76 1.38 -0.79
N LEU A 321 -21.51 0.54 -1.52
CA LEU A 321 -22.98 0.40 -1.37
C LEU A 321 -23.38 -0.11 0.02
N TYR A 322 -22.52 -0.90 0.66
CA TYR A 322 -22.71 -1.40 2.04
C TYR A 322 -22.09 -0.49 3.11
N ALA A 323 -21.78 0.77 2.79
CA ALA A 323 -21.22 1.75 3.75
C ALA A 323 -19.94 1.26 4.45
N VAL A 324 -19.04 0.65 3.68
CA VAL A 324 -17.69 0.27 4.10
C VAL A 324 -17.63 -0.61 5.36
N PRO A 325 -18.32 -1.76 5.42
CA PRO A 325 -18.17 -2.65 6.56
C PRO A 325 -16.74 -3.17 6.65
N LEU A 326 -16.27 -3.45 7.87
CA LEU A 326 -14.88 -3.81 8.17
C LEU A 326 -14.30 -4.85 7.20
N TRP A 327 -15.00 -5.98 7.02
CA TRP A 327 -14.53 -7.09 6.20
C TRP A 327 -14.45 -6.75 4.70
N LEU A 328 -15.40 -5.95 4.16
CA LEU A 328 -15.37 -5.49 2.77
C LEU A 328 -14.25 -4.46 2.55
N GLY A 329 -14.07 -3.53 3.49
CA GLY A 329 -12.97 -2.56 3.43
C GLY A 329 -11.59 -3.26 3.42
N LEU A 330 -11.41 -4.29 4.27
CA LEU A 330 -10.19 -5.09 4.29
C LEU A 330 -10.01 -5.92 3.02
N LEU A 331 -11.08 -6.54 2.51
CA LEU A 331 -11.05 -7.30 1.26
C LEU A 331 -10.68 -6.40 0.08
N HIS A 332 -11.30 -5.21 -0.02
CA HIS A 332 -10.98 -4.24 -1.07
C HIS A 332 -9.53 -3.77 -1.01
N GLN A 333 -9.01 -3.50 0.17
CA GLN A 333 -7.61 -3.11 0.36
C GLN A 333 -6.64 -4.24 0.03
N ALA A 334 -6.89 -5.46 0.51
CA ALA A 334 -6.05 -6.62 0.25
C ALA A 334 -6.03 -6.98 -1.24
N SER A 335 -7.20 -7.03 -1.90
CA SER A 335 -7.29 -7.34 -3.33
C SER A 335 -6.62 -6.27 -4.20
N ALA A 336 -6.61 -4.98 -3.80
CA ALA A 336 -5.86 -3.93 -4.49
C ALA A 336 -4.34 -4.22 -4.52
N PHE A 337 -3.78 -4.76 -3.44
CA PHE A 337 -2.37 -5.16 -3.39
C PHE A 337 -2.08 -6.43 -4.20
N ILE A 338 -3.05 -7.33 -4.36
CA ILE A 338 -2.94 -8.47 -5.29
C ILE A 338 -2.89 -7.97 -6.73
N VAL A 339 -3.77 -7.03 -7.13
CA VAL A 339 -3.72 -6.36 -8.43
C VAL A 339 -2.36 -5.71 -8.67
N LEU A 340 -1.87 -4.95 -7.69
CA LEU A 340 -0.57 -4.27 -7.74
C LEU A 340 0.58 -5.26 -7.92
N GLY A 341 0.60 -6.35 -7.15
CA GLY A 341 1.63 -7.39 -7.25
C GLY A 341 1.65 -8.06 -8.63
N MET A 342 0.47 -8.34 -9.21
CA MET A 342 0.36 -8.89 -10.56
C MET A 342 0.84 -7.89 -11.62
N ALA A 343 0.45 -6.61 -11.55
CA ALA A 343 0.91 -5.57 -12.46
C ALA A 343 2.43 -5.39 -12.38
N ALA A 344 3.00 -5.37 -11.18
CA ALA A 344 4.44 -5.27 -10.93
C ALA A 344 5.20 -6.49 -11.51
N ALA A 345 4.72 -7.70 -11.24
CA ALA A 345 5.31 -8.93 -11.76
C ALA A 345 5.21 -9.02 -13.30
N HIS A 346 4.06 -8.63 -13.86
CA HIS A 346 3.88 -8.58 -15.32
C HIS A 346 4.87 -7.61 -15.95
N ARG A 347 4.94 -6.37 -15.45
CA ARG A 347 5.87 -5.36 -15.99
C ARG A 347 7.33 -5.75 -15.82
N ALA A 348 7.71 -6.35 -14.69
CA ALA A 348 9.09 -6.80 -14.44
C ALA A 348 9.53 -7.95 -15.35
N ALA A 349 8.61 -8.81 -15.77
CA ALA A 349 8.91 -9.94 -16.65
C ALA A 349 9.14 -9.54 -18.12
N LEU A 350 8.70 -8.34 -18.54
CA LEU A 350 8.87 -7.83 -19.92
C LEU A 350 10.22 -7.14 -20.09
N VAL A 351 11.05 -7.58 -21.04
CA VAL A 351 12.40 -7.04 -21.32
C VAL A 351 12.50 -6.47 -22.73
N ARG A 352 13.57 -5.72 -23.02
CA ARG A 352 13.91 -5.30 -24.38
C ARG A 352 14.45 -6.49 -25.19
N GLY A 353 14.05 -6.54 -26.48
CA GLY A 353 14.74 -7.31 -27.48
C GLY A 353 16.06 -6.66 -27.85
#